data_5846b436b544c7f8892be6688c28f3c7
#
_entry.id   5846b436b544c7f8892be6688c28f3c7
#
_cell.length_a   1.000
_cell.length_b   1.000
_cell.length_c   1.000
_cell.angle_alpha   90.00
_cell.angle_beta   90.00
_cell.angle_gamma   90.00
#
_symmetry.space_group_name_H-M   'P 1'
#
loop_
_entity.id
_entity.type
_entity.pdbx_description
1 polymer ?
#
loop_
_entity_poly.entity_id
_entity_poly.type
_entity_poly.pdbx_seq_one_letter_code
_entity_poly.pdbx_strand_id
1 'polypeptide(L)'
;LKKIFAILSLFFVSNLISQEINWISMDKALELQKKVPKNIIMDVYTEWCGPCKIMDKNTFQNPDVVQFINNNFYAIKFNAEGNEIINYKDRKFDNPGYVKKDYGRNSSHNFTRYLGVNAYPTIVFLT
;
A
#
# COMPACT_ATOMS: atom_id res chain seq x y z
N LEU A 1 -29.60 -56.54 -10.83
CA LEU A 1 -28.35 -55.87 -10.48
C LEU A 1 -28.50 -54.38 -10.72
N LYS A 2 -28.87 -53.61 -9.65
CA LYS A 2 -28.93 -52.16 -9.72
C LYS A 2 -27.52 -51.62 -9.56
N LYS A 3 -26.97 -51.08 -10.66
CA LYS A 3 -25.71 -50.33 -10.63
C LYS A 3 -26.00 -48.92 -10.08
N ILE A 4 -25.61 -48.68 -8.84
CA ILE A 4 -25.63 -47.34 -8.23
C ILE A 4 -24.42 -46.59 -8.77
N PHE A 5 -24.65 -45.66 -9.70
CA PHE A 5 -23.67 -44.67 -10.12
C PHE A 5 -23.56 -43.62 -9.01
N ALA A 6 -22.53 -43.73 -8.19
CA ALA A 6 -22.15 -42.66 -7.28
C ALA A 6 -21.53 -41.53 -8.09
N ILE A 7 -22.30 -40.49 -8.35
CA ILE A 7 -21.79 -39.23 -8.92
C ILE A 7 -21.02 -38.54 -7.79
N LEU A 8 -19.70 -38.69 -7.83
CA LEU A 8 -18.78 -37.96 -6.96
C LEU A 8 -18.72 -36.51 -7.48
N SER A 9 -19.62 -35.68 -6.97
CA SER A 9 -19.60 -34.24 -7.24
C SER A 9 -18.37 -33.64 -6.55
N LEU A 10 -17.30 -33.43 -7.32
CA LEU A 10 -16.15 -32.64 -6.87
C LEU A 10 -16.60 -31.18 -6.73
N PHE A 11 -16.94 -30.79 -5.51
CA PHE A 11 -17.06 -29.38 -5.18
C PHE A 11 -15.68 -28.73 -5.27
N PHE A 12 -15.39 -28.14 -6.42
CA PHE A 12 -14.29 -27.19 -6.55
C PHE A 12 -14.65 -25.96 -5.71
N VAL A 13 -14.24 -25.94 -4.46
CA VAL A 13 -14.26 -24.74 -3.64
C VAL A 13 -13.20 -23.82 -4.22
N SER A 14 -13.60 -22.97 -5.15
CA SER A 14 -12.78 -21.85 -5.59
C SER A 14 -12.63 -20.95 -4.37
N ASN A 15 -11.49 -21.03 -3.70
CA ASN A 15 -11.09 -20.02 -2.74
C ASN A 15 -10.94 -18.71 -3.52
N LEU A 16 -11.97 -17.89 -3.50
CA LEU A 16 -11.90 -16.48 -3.88
C LEU A 16 -11.03 -15.80 -2.81
N ILE A 17 -9.72 -15.94 -2.95
CA ILE A 17 -8.78 -15.12 -2.19
C ILE A 17 -9.02 -13.71 -2.73
N SER A 18 -9.67 -12.87 -1.91
CA SER A 18 -9.75 -11.45 -2.20
C SER A 18 -8.33 -10.94 -2.33
N GLN A 19 -7.93 -10.58 -3.55
CA GLN A 19 -6.61 -10.07 -3.82
C GLN A 19 -6.53 -8.66 -3.24
N GLU A 20 -5.52 -8.40 -2.40
CA GLU A 20 -5.25 -7.09 -1.80
C GLU A 20 -4.04 -6.45 -2.48
N ILE A 21 -3.90 -5.13 -2.34
CA ILE A 21 -2.68 -4.44 -2.76
C ILE A 21 -1.52 -4.94 -1.89
N ASN A 22 -0.45 -5.34 -2.56
CA ASN A 22 0.79 -5.79 -1.90
C ASN A 22 1.61 -4.58 -1.43
N TRP A 23 1.22 -4.01 -0.30
CA TRP A 23 1.94 -2.90 0.32
C TRP A 23 3.28 -3.36 0.87
N ILE A 24 4.38 -2.70 0.46
CA ILE A 24 5.75 -3.01 0.90
C ILE A 24 6.46 -1.76 1.39
N SER A 25 7.59 -1.95 2.08
CA SER A 25 8.43 -0.84 2.52
C SER A 25 9.19 -0.19 1.36
N MET A 26 9.66 1.04 1.55
CA MET A 26 10.52 1.74 0.58
C MET A 26 11.79 0.92 0.28
N ASP A 27 12.46 0.43 1.29
CA ASP A 27 13.69 -0.37 1.13
C ASP A 27 13.44 -1.62 0.27
N LYS A 28 12.29 -2.30 0.51
CA LYS A 28 11.90 -3.46 -0.28
C LYS A 28 11.56 -3.10 -1.72
N ALA A 29 10.86 -2.01 -1.94
CA ALA A 29 10.54 -1.54 -3.29
C ALA A 29 11.82 -1.21 -4.08
N LEU A 30 12.76 -0.50 -3.47
CA LEU A 30 14.05 -0.16 -4.10
C LEU A 30 14.92 -1.41 -4.37
N GLU A 31 14.90 -2.40 -3.48
CA GLU A 31 15.57 -3.69 -3.71
C GLU A 31 14.97 -4.41 -4.95
N LEU A 32 13.64 -4.47 -5.02
CA LEU A 32 12.94 -5.13 -6.11
C LEU A 32 13.13 -4.41 -7.46
N GLN A 33 13.18 -3.07 -7.46
CA GLN A 33 13.44 -2.29 -8.68
C GLN A 33 14.78 -2.64 -9.34
N LYS A 34 15.79 -3.04 -8.56
CA LYS A 34 17.10 -3.46 -9.10
C LYS A 34 17.01 -4.78 -9.89
N LYS A 35 16.03 -5.63 -9.57
CA LYS A 35 15.83 -6.94 -10.20
C LYS A 35 14.81 -6.87 -11.33
N VAL A 36 13.68 -6.25 -11.09
CA VAL A 36 12.57 -6.06 -12.03
C VAL A 36 12.15 -4.61 -11.99
N PRO A 37 12.54 -3.79 -12.98
CA PRO A 37 12.21 -2.38 -13.02
C PRO A 37 10.70 -2.16 -13.12
N LYS A 38 10.12 -1.55 -12.08
CA LYS A 38 8.74 -1.02 -12.04
C LYS A 38 8.76 0.29 -11.29
N ASN A 39 7.88 1.20 -11.67
CA ASN A 39 7.68 2.42 -10.89
C ASN A 39 7.07 2.12 -9.52
N ILE A 40 7.31 2.98 -8.56
CA ILE A 40 6.68 2.93 -7.26
C ILE A 40 5.41 3.79 -7.30
N ILE A 41 4.31 3.26 -6.78
CA ILE A 41 3.12 4.04 -6.43
C ILE A 41 3.05 4.14 -4.91
N MET A 42 2.94 5.35 -4.40
CA MET A 42 2.90 5.62 -2.96
C MET A 42 1.61 6.33 -2.59
N ASP A 43 0.83 5.72 -1.71
CA ASP A 43 -0.30 6.36 -1.04
C ASP A 43 0.20 7.11 0.20
N VAL A 44 0.17 8.43 0.14
CA VAL A 44 0.56 9.31 1.25
C VAL A 44 -0.68 9.71 2.03
N TYR A 45 -0.77 9.22 3.25
CA TYR A 45 -1.94 9.41 4.12
C TYR A 45 -1.57 9.93 5.51
N THR A 46 -2.57 10.23 6.31
CA THR A 46 -2.44 10.47 7.76
C THR A 46 -3.53 9.70 8.51
N GLU A 47 -3.30 9.42 9.79
CA GLU A 47 -4.25 8.65 10.61
C GLU A 47 -5.60 9.34 10.81
N TRP A 48 -5.62 10.68 10.81
CA TRP A 48 -6.83 11.48 10.98
C TRP A 48 -7.60 11.77 9.69
N CYS A 49 -7.09 11.32 8.54
CA CYS A 49 -7.62 11.65 7.21
C CYS A 49 -8.86 10.82 6.85
N GLY A 50 -10.03 11.42 6.92
CA GLY A 50 -11.29 10.77 6.49
C GLY A 50 -11.31 10.35 5.02
N PRO A 51 -10.98 11.22 4.07
CA PRO A 51 -10.92 10.85 2.64
C PRO A 51 -9.93 9.73 2.32
N CYS A 52 -8.82 9.60 3.08
CA CYS A 52 -7.88 8.49 2.92
C CYS A 52 -8.55 7.14 3.23
N LYS A 53 -9.35 7.08 4.30
CA LYS A 53 -10.10 5.87 4.68
C LYS A 53 -11.16 5.51 3.65
N ILE A 54 -11.79 6.50 3.03
CA ILE A 54 -12.75 6.29 1.94
C ILE A 54 -12.03 5.72 0.70
N MET A 55 -10.86 6.23 0.35
CA MET A 55 -10.06 5.72 -0.75
C MET A 55 -9.57 4.29 -0.49
N ASP A 56 -9.14 3.99 0.73
CA ASP A 56 -8.77 2.62 1.15
C ASP A 56 -9.90 1.64 0.94
N LYS A 57 -11.14 2.04 1.28
CA LYS A 57 -12.31 1.18 1.16
C LYS A 57 -12.82 1.05 -0.27
N ASN A 58 -12.93 2.15 -1.01
CA ASN A 58 -13.63 2.18 -2.29
C ASN A 58 -12.70 1.96 -3.48
N THR A 59 -11.47 2.45 -3.43
CA THR A 59 -10.51 2.38 -4.53
C THR A 59 -9.55 1.20 -4.36
N PHE A 60 -8.88 1.10 -3.21
CA PHE A 60 -7.84 0.09 -2.99
C PHE A 60 -8.36 -1.30 -2.65
N GLN A 61 -9.67 -1.47 -2.55
CA GLN A 61 -10.33 -2.78 -2.46
C GLN A 61 -11.07 -3.16 -3.76
N ASN A 62 -11.07 -2.28 -4.76
CA ASN A 62 -11.62 -2.61 -6.08
C ASN A 62 -10.70 -3.64 -6.77
N PRO A 63 -11.22 -4.82 -7.20
CA PRO A 63 -10.39 -5.88 -7.77
C PRO A 63 -9.58 -5.46 -8.99
N ASP A 64 -10.13 -4.62 -9.88
CA ASP A 64 -9.45 -4.16 -11.09
C ASP A 64 -8.28 -3.23 -10.73
N VAL A 65 -8.49 -2.34 -9.76
CA VAL A 65 -7.44 -1.43 -9.26
C VAL A 65 -6.33 -2.23 -8.57
N VAL A 66 -6.70 -3.17 -7.72
CA VAL A 66 -5.73 -4.05 -7.01
C VAL A 66 -4.88 -4.82 -8.02
N GLN A 67 -5.51 -5.44 -9.02
CA GLN A 67 -4.79 -6.19 -10.05
C GLN A 67 -3.86 -5.27 -10.86
N PHE A 68 -4.35 -4.10 -11.26
CA PHE A 68 -3.55 -3.14 -12.02
C PHE A 68 -2.33 -2.65 -11.24
N ILE A 69 -2.51 -2.28 -9.97
CA ILE A 69 -1.41 -1.81 -9.13
C ILE A 69 -0.39 -2.92 -8.90
N ASN A 70 -0.82 -4.12 -8.49
CA ASN A 70 0.09 -5.23 -8.20
C ASN A 70 0.90 -5.67 -9.43
N ASN A 71 0.32 -5.57 -10.64
CA ASN A 71 1.00 -5.95 -11.86
C ASN A 71 2.02 -4.91 -12.35
N ASN A 72 1.77 -3.62 -12.13
CA ASN A 72 2.50 -2.55 -12.77
C ASN A 72 3.40 -1.74 -11.83
N PHE A 73 3.20 -1.82 -10.52
CA PHE A 73 3.89 -0.99 -9.54
C PHE A 73 4.40 -1.79 -8.35
N TYR A 74 5.37 -1.23 -7.66
CA TYR A 74 5.64 -1.54 -6.26
C TYR A 74 4.87 -0.55 -5.41
N ALA A 75 3.95 -1.05 -4.57
CA ALA A 75 3.03 -0.21 -3.82
C ALA A 75 3.53 0.06 -2.41
N ILE A 76 3.55 1.33 -2.01
CA ILE A 76 3.95 1.78 -0.68
C ILE A 76 2.80 2.57 -0.05
N LYS A 77 2.50 2.27 1.21
CA LYS A 77 1.59 3.06 2.03
C LYS A 77 2.40 3.84 3.05
N PHE A 78 2.42 5.16 2.92
CA PHE A 78 3.29 6.03 3.71
C PHE A 78 2.48 6.99 4.58
N ASN A 79 2.64 6.86 5.89
CA ASN A 79 2.06 7.80 6.85
C ASN A 79 2.90 9.09 6.88
N ALA A 80 2.33 10.18 6.36
CA ALA A 80 2.98 11.48 6.26
C ALA A 80 3.36 12.11 7.62
N GLU A 81 2.79 11.61 8.70
CA GLU A 81 3.03 12.04 10.08
C GLU A 81 3.55 10.87 10.95
N GLY A 82 3.98 9.78 10.32
CA GLY A 82 4.53 8.61 11.00
C GLY A 82 5.97 8.80 11.48
N ASN A 83 6.54 7.72 12.05
CA ASN A 83 7.90 7.72 12.60
C ASN A 83 8.82 6.69 11.92
N GLU A 84 8.39 6.07 10.84
CA GLU A 84 9.26 5.14 10.09
C GLU A 84 10.47 5.87 9.49
N ILE A 85 11.55 5.13 9.27
CA ILE A 85 12.71 5.67 8.57
C ILE A 85 12.59 5.34 7.09
N ILE A 86 12.72 6.37 6.24
CA ILE A 86 12.72 6.23 4.79
C ILE A 86 14.12 6.46 4.26
N ASN A 87 14.68 5.46 3.58
CA ASN A 87 15.93 5.60 2.82
C ASN A 87 15.58 5.77 1.34
N TYR A 88 15.96 6.90 0.75
CA TYR A 88 15.67 7.20 -0.65
C TYR A 88 16.77 8.09 -1.24
N LYS A 89 17.32 7.71 -2.41
CA LYS A 89 18.39 8.44 -3.12
C LYS A 89 19.57 8.83 -2.21
N ASP A 90 20.12 7.83 -1.52
CA ASP A 90 21.25 7.97 -0.58
C ASP A 90 21.01 8.96 0.58
N ARG A 91 19.76 9.27 0.86
CA ARG A 91 19.33 10.10 1.98
C ARG A 91 18.43 9.32 2.93
N LYS A 92 18.60 9.60 4.21
CA LYS A 92 17.77 9.09 5.28
C LYS A 92 16.80 10.17 5.74
N PHE A 93 15.52 9.83 5.79
CA PHE A 93 14.46 10.71 6.28
C PHE A 93 13.81 10.09 7.52
N ASP A 94 13.58 10.90 8.50
CA ASP A 94 12.95 10.56 9.77
C ASP A 94 11.88 11.60 10.13
N ASN A 95 11.29 11.46 11.32
CA ASN A 95 10.37 12.44 11.89
C ASN A 95 10.75 12.74 13.34
N PRO A 96 11.73 13.63 13.57
CA PRO A 96 12.21 13.93 14.92
C PRO A 96 11.17 14.61 15.81
N GLY A 97 10.16 15.22 15.23
CA GLY A 97 9.04 15.85 15.96
C GLY A 97 7.87 14.91 16.26
N TYR A 98 7.98 13.61 15.88
CA TYR A 98 6.94 12.65 16.14
C TYR A 98 6.72 12.42 17.64
N VAL A 99 5.45 12.45 18.06
CA VAL A 99 5.03 12.12 19.42
C VAL A 99 4.01 10.98 19.37
N LYS A 100 4.28 9.90 20.09
CA LYS A 100 3.32 8.79 20.18
C LYS A 100 2.04 9.27 20.86
N LYS A 101 0.92 9.18 20.15
CA LYS A 101 -0.42 9.53 20.65
C LYS A 101 -1.50 8.78 19.88
N ASP A 102 -2.68 8.66 20.48
CA ASP A 102 -3.76 7.81 19.93
C ASP A 102 -4.67 8.57 18.95
N TYR A 103 -4.57 9.90 18.88
CA TYR A 103 -5.45 10.72 18.05
C TYR A 103 -4.81 12.06 17.66
N GLY A 104 -5.40 12.68 16.64
CA GLY A 104 -5.05 14.01 16.17
C GLY A 104 -3.83 14.07 15.27
N ARG A 105 -3.41 15.29 14.96
CA ARG A 105 -2.27 15.55 14.06
C ARG A 105 -0.94 15.33 14.76
N ASN A 106 0.04 14.96 13.97
CA ASN A 106 1.43 14.80 14.41
C ASN A 106 2.37 15.71 13.60
N SER A 107 3.64 15.70 13.93
CA SER A 107 4.67 16.37 13.15
C SER A 107 4.74 15.77 11.74
N SER A 108 4.89 16.62 10.73
CA SER A 108 5.11 16.18 9.36
C SER A 108 6.47 15.52 9.21
N HIS A 109 6.48 14.34 8.64
CA HIS A 109 7.69 13.58 8.35
C HIS A 109 8.61 14.34 7.37
N ASN A 110 9.93 14.23 7.53
CA ASN A 110 10.89 14.90 6.65
C ASN A 110 10.76 14.45 5.18
N PHE A 111 10.39 13.20 4.93
CA PHE A 111 10.12 12.70 3.58
C PHE A 111 8.86 13.31 2.96
N THR A 112 7.81 13.56 3.75
CA THR A 112 6.61 14.28 3.30
C THR A 112 6.98 15.68 2.77
N ARG A 113 7.84 16.39 3.50
CA ARG A 113 8.35 17.71 3.07
C ARG A 113 9.20 17.63 1.83
N TYR A 114 10.06 16.62 1.73
CA TYR A 114 10.89 16.37 0.56
C TYR A 114 10.04 16.12 -0.70
N LEU A 115 8.93 15.40 -0.58
CA LEU A 115 7.98 15.14 -1.66
C LEU A 115 7.10 16.36 -2.00
N GLY A 116 7.09 17.40 -1.16
CA GLY A 116 6.22 18.57 -1.32
C GLY A 116 4.75 18.29 -1.08
N VAL A 117 4.41 17.23 -0.34
CA VAL A 117 3.03 16.83 -0.07
C VAL A 117 2.48 17.65 1.10
N ASN A 118 1.31 18.27 0.90
CA ASN A 118 0.64 19.14 1.88
C ASN A 118 -0.86 18.90 2.01
N ALA A 119 -1.38 17.91 1.30
CA ALA A 119 -2.80 17.52 1.34
C ALA A 119 -2.93 16.00 1.30
N TYR A 120 -4.01 15.45 1.85
CA TYR A 120 -4.22 14.01 1.97
C TYR A 120 -5.63 13.60 1.55
N PRO A 121 -5.76 12.46 0.84
CA PRO A 121 -4.68 11.61 0.33
C PRO A 121 -3.92 12.27 -0.84
N THR A 122 -2.66 11.90 -1.02
CA THR A 122 -1.88 12.22 -2.23
C THR A 122 -1.24 10.95 -2.76
N ILE A 123 -1.38 10.69 -4.05
CA ILE A 123 -0.70 9.60 -4.72
C ILE A 123 0.58 10.16 -5.39
N VAL A 124 1.71 9.55 -5.04
CA VAL A 124 3.02 9.92 -5.58
C VAL A 124 3.55 8.77 -6.43
N PHE A 125 4.08 9.09 -7.60
CA PHE A 125 4.81 8.13 -8.44
C PHE A 125 6.30 8.43 -8.38
N LEU A 126 7.10 7.39 -8.09
CA LEU A 126 8.57 7.47 -8.06
C LEU A 126 9.14 6.52 -9.12
N THR A 127 10.11 7.03 -9.87
CA THR A 127 10.84 6.30 -10.91
C THR A 127 12.21 5.87 -10.43
#